data_8312129f5917ad75ff3663edd590ad36
#
_entry.id   8312129f5917ad75ff3663edd590ad36
#
_cell.length_a   1.000
_cell.length_b   1.000
_cell.length_c   1.000
_cell.angle_alpha   90.00
_cell.angle_beta   90.00
_cell.angle_gamma   90.00
#
_symmetry.space_group_name_H-M   'P 1'
#
loop_
_entity.id
_entity.type
_entity.pdbx_description
1 polymer ?
#
loop_
_entity_poly.entity_id
_entity_poly.type
_entity_poly.pdbx_seq_one_letter_code
_entity_poly.pdbx_strand_id
1 'polypeptide(L)'
;MARRTFSTSLRPFANRLFAFGLSEWSLTALLGATWISPEFVENLRPGFLAGMPMLFVTEFIFSHAAAGMGVSAKFKGIGKWLFVVFLLLIYGLWFGLLVQQGFAIQAAFFLWLTTGRIYRAEGSFRTSGRGDDDRDRMAADLAIPAVLRLFFLMLCMAASLALPLPQLGLAHYHATSGSGALLDRPERMVFLLMVYFASIPWMERHVFPRVVRVFNP
;
A
#
# COMPACT_ATOMS: atom_id res chain seq x y z
N MET A 1 -16.89 12.47 37.67
CA MET A 1 -16.62 13.48 36.62
C MET A 1 -15.16 13.42 36.12
N ALA A 2 -14.66 12.26 35.67
CA ALA A 2 -13.26 12.09 35.26
C ALA A 2 -13.09 11.05 34.12
N ARG A 3 -13.85 11.17 33.01
CA ARG A 3 -13.75 10.21 31.89
C ARG A 3 -13.42 10.87 30.53
N ARG A 4 -12.98 12.13 30.48
CA ARG A 4 -12.82 12.86 29.18
C ARG A 4 -11.39 13.13 28.72
N THR A 5 -10.34 12.78 29.40
CA THR A 5 -8.99 13.30 29.13
C THR A 5 -8.04 12.36 28.39
N PHE A 6 -8.30 11.05 28.36
CA PHE A 6 -7.34 10.11 27.77
C PHE A 6 -7.47 9.90 26.26
N SER A 7 -8.66 10.10 25.70
CA SER A 7 -8.95 9.84 24.28
C SER A 7 -8.49 10.96 23.33
N THR A 8 -8.35 12.19 23.84
CA THR A 8 -8.05 13.37 22.99
C THR A 8 -6.57 13.55 22.67
N SER A 9 -5.66 12.96 23.45
CA SER A 9 -4.21 13.13 23.25
C SER A 9 -3.59 12.10 22.30
N LEU A 10 -4.17 10.91 22.19
CA LEU A 10 -3.63 9.84 21.33
C LEU A 10 -3.94 10.03 19.84
N ARG A 11 -5.08 10.62 19.52
CA ARG A 11 -5.50 10.83 18.12
C ARG A 11 -4.54 11.71 17.32
N PRO A 12 -4.09 12.90 17.81
CA PRO A 12 -3.12 13.72 17.08
C PRO A 12 -1.75 13.04 16.96
N PHE A 13 -1.35 12.24 17.94
CA PHE A 13 -0.10 11.49 17.89
C PHE A 13 -0.17 10.36 16.84
N ALA A 14 -1.22 9.55 16.86
CA ALA A 14 -1.46 8.51 15.85
C ALA A 14 -1.53 9.10 14.44
N ASN A 15 -2.25 10.22 14.27
CA ASN A 15 -2.31 10.91 12.97
C ASN A 15 -0.93 11.36 12.47
N ARG A 16 -0.06 11.83 13.34
CA ARG A 16 1.31 12.21 12.97
C ARG A 16 2.15 10.99 12.55
N LEU A 17 2.08 9.89 13.28
CA LEU A 17 2.80 8.66 12.97
C LEU A 17 2.37 8.07 11.63
N PHE A 18 1.06 7.96 11.38
CA PHE A 18 0.55 7.47 10.10
C PHE A 18 0.82 8.44 8.94
N ALA A 19 0.76 9.76 9.20
CA ALA A 19 1.16 10.76 8.21
C ALA A 19 2.66 10.67 7.87
N PHE A 20 3.48 10.17 8.79
CA PHE A 20 4.92 9.92 8.57
C PHE A 20 5.20 8.62 7.80
N GLY A 21 4.18 7.80 7.53
CA GLY A 21 4.33 6.55 6.79
C GLY A 21 4.73 5.36 7.67
N LEU A 22 4.29 5.34 8.94
CA LEU A 22 4.59 4.26 9.88
C LEU A 22 4.26 2.87 9.31
N SER A 23 3.16 2.75 8.57
CA SER A 23 2.72 1.50 7.96
C SER A 23 3.72 0.99 6.91
N GLU A 24 4.21 1.87 6.06
CA GLU A 24 5.16 1.53 5.01
C GLU A 24 6.57 1.29 5.57
N TRP A 25 7.03 2.12 6.50
CA TRP A 25 8.33 1.96 7.14
C TRP A 25 8.42 0.70 7.98
N SER A 26 7.36 0.31 8.69
CA SER A 26 7.33 -0.95 9.45
C SER A 26 7.45 -2.16 8.54
N LEU A 27 6.77 -2.14 7.39
CA LEU A 27 6.87 -3.19 6.38
C LEU A 27 8.26 -3.20 5.71
N THR A 28 8.82 -2.03 5.42
CA THR A 28 10.20 -1.91 4.91
C THR A 28 11.21 -2.54 5.86
N ALA A 29 11.10 -2.26 7.16
CA ALA A 29 11.97 -2.84 8.18
C ALA A 29 11.85 -4.37 8.25
N LEU A 30 10.62 -4.90 8.18
CA LEU A 30 10.39 -6.34 8.15
C LEU A 30 10.98 -6.99 6.88
N LEU A 31 10.81 -6.37 5.72
CA LEU A 31 11.39 -6.83 4.47
C LEU A 31 12.91 -6.82 4.51
N GLY A 32 13.51 -5.77 5.09
CA GLY A 32 14.96 -5.71 5.33
C GLY A 32 15.46 -6.82 6.25
N ALA A 33 14.75 -7.08 7.35
CA ALA A 33 15.03 -8.19 8.23
C ALA A 33 14.94 -9.55 7.52
N THR A 34 13.93 -9.72 6.65
CA THR A 34 13.77 -10.92 5.82
C THR A 34 14.93 -11.11 4.86
N TRP A 35 15.46 -10.04 4.29
CA TRP A 35 16.61 -10.12 3.37
C TRP A 35 17.89 -10.54 4.07
N ILE A 36 18.11 -10.03 5.29
CA ILE A 36 19.33 -10.31 6.08
C ILE A 36 19.25 -11.67 6.76
N SER A 37 18.12 -11.97 7.38
CA SER A 37 17.90 -13.17 8.20
C SER A 37 16.50 -13.73 7.97
N PRO A 38 16.27 -14.41 6.83
CA PRO A 38 14.96 -14.96 6.50
C PRO A 38 14.50 -16.03 7.48
N GLU A 39 15.44 -16.81 8.07
CA GLU A 39 15.14 -17.81 9.08
C GLU A 39 14.49 -17.20 10.33
N PHE A 40 14.95 -16.03 10.75
CA PHE A 40 14.34 -15.33 11.88
C PHE A 40 12.85 -15.01 11.57
N VAL A 41 12.56 -14.53 10.38
CA VAL A 41 11.18 -14.17 9.99
C VAL A 41 10.32 -15.40 9.76
N GLU A 42 10.87 -16.46 9.12
CA GLU A 42 10.16 -17.73 8.94
C GLU A 42 9.90 -18.45 10.25
N ASN A 43 10.80 -18.36 11.23
CA ASN A 43 10.57 -18.89 12.58
C ASN A 43 9.48 -18.14 13.34
N LEU A 44 9.39 -16.82 13.16
CA LEU A 44 8.30 -16.02 13.70
C LEU A 44 6.97 -16.33 13.01
N ARG A 45 7.01 -16.52 11.70
CA ARG A 45 5.83 -16.79 10.88
C ARG A 45 6.16 -17.67 9.69
N PRO A 46 5.96 -18.99 9.80
CA PRO A 46 6.13 -19.91 8.67
C PRO A 46 5.28 -19.51 7.47
N GLY A 47 5.87 -19.61 6.28
CA GLY A 47 5.21 -19.27 5.01
C GLY A 47 5.16 -17.76 4.68
N PHE A 48 5.87 -16.92 5.44
CA PHE A 48 5.93 -15.48 5.13
C PHE A 48 6.54 -15.20 3.75
N LEU A 49 7.66 -15.86 3.43
CA LEU A 49 8.31 -15.73 2.12
C LEU A 49 7.43 -16.22 0.97
N ALA A 50 6.74 -17.34 1.16
CA ALA A 50 5.79 -17.86 0.17
C ALA A 50 4.62 -16.89 -0.10
N GLY A 51 4.25 -16.09 0.89
CA GLY A 51 3.21 -15.08 0.77
C GLY A 51 3.65 -13.72 0.21
N MET A 52 4.93 -13.50 -0.05
CA MET A 52 5.45 -12.23 -0.58
C MET A 52 4.81 -11.77 -1.89
N PRO A 53 4.58 -12.66 -2.89
CA PRO A 53 3.87 -12.27 -4.10
C PRO A 53 2.48 -11.72 -3.84
N MET A 54 1.82 -12.18 -2.77
CA MET A 54 0.49 -11.68 -2.39
C MET A 54 0.54 -10.24 -1.87
N LEU A 55 1.65 -9.79 -1.27
CA LEU A 55 1.84 -8.38 -0.90
C LEU A 55 1.93 -7.49 -2.16
N PHE A 56 2.65 -7.95 -3.19
CA PHE A 56 2.72 -7.24 -4.46
C PHE A 56 1.35 -7.13 -5.12
N VAL A 57 0.62 -8.24 -5.25
CA VAL A 57 -0.72 -8.26 -5.84
C VAL A 57 -1.69 -7.39 -5.02
N THR A 58 -1.59 -7.46 -3.71
CA THR A 58 -2.40 -6.63 -2.79
C THR A 58 -2.15 -5.14 -3.04
N GLU A 59 -0.89 -4.73 -3.17
CA GLU A 59 -0.54 -3.34 -3.44
C GLU A 59 -1.03 -2.89 -4.81
N PHE A 60 -0.91 -3.75 -5.81
CA PHE A 60 -1.41 -3.49 -7.15
C PHE A 60 -2.93 -3.28 -7.16
N ILE A 61 -3.70 -4.18 -6.55
CA ILE A 61 -5.16 -4.07 -6.42
C ILE A 61 -5.53 -2.79 -5.66
N PHE A 62 -4.82 -2.50 -4.57
CA PHE A 62 -5.09 -1.33 -3.75
C PHE A 62 -4.90 -0.03 -4.53
N SER A 63 -3.82 0.09 -5.28
CA SER A 63 -3.54 1.29 -6.07
C SER A 63 -4.55 1.47 -7.20
N HIS A 64 -4.98 0.38 -7.85
CA HIS A 64 -6.05 0.43 -8.86
C HIS A 64 -7.37 0.91 -8.29
N ALA A 65 -7.74 0.41 -7.13
CA ALA A 65 -8.99 0.79 -6.52
C ALA A 65 -8.96 2.22 -5.96
N ALA A 66 -7.81 2.70 -5.49
CA ALA A 66 -7.66 4.11 -5.12
C ALA A 66 -7.82 5.04 -6.34
N ALA A 67 -7.25 4.64 -7.50
CA ALA A 67 -7.50 5.34 -8.77
C ALA A 67 -8.98 5.31 -9.16
N GLY A 68 -9.62 4.16 -9.03
CA GLY A 68 -11.04 3.99 -9.27
C GLY A 68 -11.91 4.85 -8.34
N MET A 69 -11.56 4.95 -7.06
CA MET A 69 -12.26 5.84 -6.12
C MET A 69 -12.14 7.31 -6.55
N GLY A 70 -10.98 7.75 -7.04
CA GLY A 70 -10.81 9.08 -7.62
C GLY A 70 -11.76 9.30 -8.80
N VAL A 71 -11.85 8.34 -9.72
CA VAL A 71 -12.79 8.39 -10.84
C VAL A 71 -14.25 8.42 -10.36
N SER A 72 -14.58 7.64 -9.30
CA SER A 72 -15.94 7.58 -8.77
C SER A 72 -16.43 8.91 -8.18
N ALA A 73 -15.51 9.78 -7.76
CA ALA A 73 -15.86 11.11 -7.26
C ALA A 73 -16.59 11.95 -8.33
N LYS A 74 -16.38 11.65 -9.63
CA LYS A 74 -17.08 12.28 -10.76
C LYS A 74 -18.51 11.76 -10.96
N PHE A 75 -18.85 10.58 -10.45
CA PHE A 75 -20.20 10.04 -10.56
C PHE A 75 -21.15 10.74 -9.60
N LYS A 76 -22.39 10.99 -10.07
CA LYS A 76 -23.47 11.57 -9.27
C LYS A 76 -24.52 10.50 -8.93
N GLY A 77 -25.23 10.70 -7.81
CA GLY A 77 -26.36 9.87 -7.42
C GLY A 77 -26.01 8.41 -7.14
N ILE A 78 -26.85 7.51 -7.64
CA ILE A 78 -26.78 6.07 -7.35
C ILE A 78 -25.51 5.43 -7.94
N GLY A 79 -25.01 5.94 -9.08
CA GLY A 79 -23.81 5.41 -9.73
C GLY A 79 -22.57 5.45 -8.83
N LYS A 80 -22.42 6.50 -8.01
CA LYS A 80 -21.34 6.61 -7.02
C LYS A 80 -21.42 5.47 -6.00
N TRP A 81 -22.61 5.22 -5.45
CA TRP A 81 -22.80 4.17 -4.44
C TRP A 81 -22.60 2.78 -5.01
N LEU A 82 -23.11 2.51 -6.21
CA LEU A 82 -22.88 1.24 -6.89
C LEU A 82 -21.39 0.98 -7.08
N PHE A 83 -20.62 2.00 -7.46
CA PHE A 83 -19.19 1.86 -7.64
C PHE A 83 -18.45 1.63 -6.32
N VAL A 84 -18.83 2.34 -5.25
CA VAL A 84 -18.23 2.14 -3.92
C VAL A 84 -18.53 0.72 -3.41
N VAL A 85 -19.79 0.25 -3.55
CA VAL A 85 -20.17 -1.12 -3.17
C VAL A 85 -19.38 -2.15 -3.97
N PHE A 86 -19.23 -1.95 -5.26
CA PHE A 86 -18.41 -2.82 -6.12
C PHE A 86 -16.95 -2.91 -5.66
N LEU A 87 -16.33 -1.78 -5.32
CA LEU A 87 -14.98 -1.76 -4.78
C LEU A 87 -14.89 -2.49 -3.43
N LEU A 88 -15.85 -2.26 -2.52
CA LEU A 88 -15.89 -2.93 -1.22
C LEU A 88 -16.05 -4.45 -1.38
N LEU A 89 -16.84 -4.91 -2.36
CA LEU A 89 -16.98 -6.33 -2.68
C LEU A 89 -15.65 -6.92 -3.18
N ILE A 90 -14.95 -6.24 -4.10
CA ILE A 90 -13.63 -6.68 -4.58
C ILE A 90 -12.64 -6.78 -3.43
N TYR A 91 -12.58 -5.77 -2.56
CA TYR A 91 -11.67 -5.77 -1.41
C TYR A 91 -12.03 -6.84 -0.39
N GLY A 92 -13.33 -6.98 -0.08
CA GLY A 92 -13.82 -8.01 0.83
C GLY A 92 -13.52 -9.41 0.31
N LEU A 93 -13.74 -9.64 -1.00
CA LEU A 93 -13.41 -10.90 -1.65
C LEU A 93 -11.90 -11.18 -1.61
N TRP A 94 -11.07 -10.19 -1.97
CA TRP A 94 -9.62 -10.33 -1.92
C TRP A 94 -9.12 -10.64 -0.51
N PHE A 95 -9.60 -9.89 0.49
CA PHE A 95 -9.28 -10.14 1.88
C PHE A 95 -9.69 -11.54 2.32
N GLY A 96 -10.91 -11.96 1.97
CA GLY A 96 -11.40 -13.31 2.26
C GLY A 96 -10.54 -14.40 1.63
N LEU A 97 -10.11 -14.22 0.38
CA LEU A 97 -9.20 -15.13 -0.31
C LEU A 97 -7.84 -15.22 0.40
N LEU A 98 -7.25 -14.11 0.82
CA LEU A 98 -5.99 -14.10 1.57
C LEU A 98 -6.10 -14.92 2.87
N VAL A 99 -7.17 -14.72 3.62
CA VAL A 99 -7.41 -15.45 4.87
C VAL A 99 -7.65 -16.94 4.60
N GLN A 100 -8.46 -17.27 3.61
CA GLN A 100 -8.78 -18.65 3.24
C GLN A 100 -7.54 -19.43 2.77
N GLN A 101 -6.63 -18.76 2.05
CA GLN A 101 -5.37 -19.35 1.57
C GLN A 101 -4.29 -19.43 2.66
N GLY A 102 -4.58 -19.07 3.89
CA GLY A 102 -3.63 -19.09 5.00
C GLY A 102 -2.67 -17.89 5.04
N PHE A 103 -2.87 -16.87 4.20
CA PHE A 103 -2.06 -15.65 4.17
C PHE A 103 -2.55 -14.60 5.18
N ALA A 104 -2.82 -15.02 6.42
CA ALA A 104 -3.37 -14.14 7.45
C ALA A 104 -2.49 -12.93 7.76
N ILE A 105 -1.15 -13.09 7.67
CA ILE A 105 -0.22 -11.97 7.90
C ILE A 105 -0.26 -10.95 6.77
N GLN A 106 -0.38 -11.39 5.53
CA GLN A 106 -0.55 -10.51 4.37
C GLN A 106 -1.89 -9.77 4.45
N ALA A 107 -2.94 -10.43 4.93
CA ALA A 107 -4.22 -9.79 5.22
C ALA A 107 -4.09 -8.74 6.34
N ALA A 108 -3.33 -9.02 7.40
CA ALA A 108 -3.05 -8.06 8.46
C ALA A 108 -2.25 -6.84 7.93
N PHE A 109 -1.23 -7.06 7.09
CA PHE A 109 -0.52 -5.96 6.44
C PHE A 109 -1.41 -5.16 5.48
N PHE A 110 -2.31 -5.82 4.77
CA PHE A 110 -3.30 -5.13 3.95
C PHE A 110 -4.13 -4.16 4.80
N LEU A 111 -4.67 -4.61 5.94
CA LEU A 111 -5.43 -3.75 6.85
C LEU A 111 -4.57 -2.63 7.43
N TRP A 112 -3.33 -2.92 7.79
CA TRP A 112 -2.39 -1.95 8.34
C TRP A 112 -2.06 -0.84 7.32
N LEU A 113 -1.72 -1.20 6.08
CA LEU A 113 -1.47 -0.25 5.00
C LEU A 113 -2.72 0.55 4.66
N THR A 114 -3.89 -0.11 4.60
CA THR A 114 -5.18 0.54 4.34
C THR A 114 -5.48 1.59 5.41
N THR A 115 -5.29 1.24 6.67
CA THR A 115 -5.49 2.16 7.80
C THR A 115 -4.57 3.38 7.68
N GLY A 116 -3.28 3.17 7.41
CA GLY A 116 -2.33 4.27 7.22
C GLY A 116 -2.75 5.22 6.08
N ARG A 117 -3.27 4.67 4.98
CA ARG A 117 -3.72 5.46 3.82
C ARG A 117 -5.02 6.22 4.09
N ILE A 118 -5.97 5.61 4.78
CA ILE A 118 -7.21 6.30 5.20
C ILE A 118 -6.85 7.50 6.09
N TYR A 119 -5.96 7.34 7.05
CA TYR A 119 -5.51 8.45 7.90
C TYR A 119 -4.86 9.59 7.10
N ARG A 120 -4.06 9.27 6.07
CA ARG A 120 -3.47 10.29 5.20
C ARG A 120 -4.51 10.98 4.32
N ALA A 121 -5.45 10.21 3.78
CA ALA A 121 -6.53 10.73 2.92
C ALA A 121 -7.52 11.61 3.70
N GLU A 122 -7.79 11.32 4.98
CA GLU A 122 -8.72 12.11 5.81
C GLU A 122 -8.35 13.59 5.86
N GLY A 123 -7.05 13.91 5.84
CA GLY A 123 -6.57 15.30 5.77
C GLY A 123 -7.01 16.01 4.49
N SER A 124 -6.96 15.34 3.35
CA SER A 124 -7.36 15.90 2.05
C SER A 124 -8.89 16.07 1.95
N PHE A 125 -9.66 15.13 2.52
CA PHE A 125 -11.13 15.22 2.52
C PHE A 125 -11.69 16.37 3.34
N ARG A 126 -11.01 16.80 4.41
CA ARG A 126 -11.47 17.88 5.28
C ARG A 126 -11.31 19.27 4.69
N THR A 127 -10.41 19.40 3.71
CA THR A 127 -10.12 20.71 3.07
C THR A 127 -10.96 20.97 1.83
N SER A 128 -11.65 19.95 1.32
CA SER A 128 -12.47 20.05 0.11
C SER A 128 -13.86 20.62 0.42
N GLY A 129 -14.22 21.76 -0.19
CA GLY A 129 -15.53 22.39 -0.10
C GLY A 129 -16.64 21.60 -0.81
N ARG A 130 -17.82 22.21 -1.02
CA ARG A 130 -19.03 21.57 -1.56
C ARG A 130 -19.30 21.85 -3.05
N GLY A 131 -18.41 22.49 -3.80
CA GLY A 131 -18.59 22.86 -5.21
C GLY A 131 -18.32 21.74 -6.22
N ASP A 132 -18.76 21.88 -7.47
CA ASP A 132 -18.45 20.93 -8.55
C ASP A 132 -16.95 20.99 -8.90
N ASP A 133 -16.31 22.16 -8.85
CA ASP A 133 -14.86 22.31 -9.01
C ASP A 133 -14.07 21.54 -7.94
N ASP A 134 -14.61 21.44 -6.72
CA ASP A 134 -14.01 20.68 -5.63
C ASP A 134 -14.04 19.17 -5.88
N ARG A 135 -15.02 18.65 -6.65
CA ARG A 135 -15.10 17.22 -7.01
C ARG A 135 -14.03 16.84 -8.02
N ASP A 136 -13.77 17.68 -8.99
CA ASP A 136 -12.72 17.43 -9.98
C ASP A 136 -11.34 17.49 -9.33
N ARG A 137 -11.13 18.43 -8.42
CA ARG A 137 -9.92 18.49 -7.59
C ARG A 137 -9.77 17.24 -6.73
N MET A 138 -10.83 16.83 -6.02
CA MET A 138 -10.83 15.62 -5.19
C MET A 138 -10.55 14.37 -6.03
N ALA A 139 -11.13 14.27 -7.24
CA ALA A 139 -10.87 13.16 -8.15
C ALA A 139 -9.40 13.11 -8.56
N ALA A 140 -8.81 14.26 -8.89
CA ALA A 140 -7.39 14.38 -9.24
C ALA A 140 -6.47 14.05 -8.06
N ASP A 141 -6.79 14.55 -6.86
CA ASP A 141 -6.03 14.30 -5.62
C ASP A 141 -5.98 12.83 -5.21
N LEU A 142 -6.97 12.04 -5.63
CA LEU A 142 -7.01 10.60 -5.37
C LEU A 142 -6.41 9.78 -6.51
N ALA A 143 -6.79 10.11 -7.76
CA ALA A 143 -6.42 9.30 -8.91
C ALA A 143 -4.94 9.47 -9.30
N ILE A 144 -4.42 10.70 -9.30
CA ILE A 144 -3.04 10.96 -9.73
C ILE A 144 -2.03 10.26 -8.81
N PRO A 145 -2.08 10.39 -7.46
CA PRO A 145 -1.19 9.64 -6.58
C PRO A 145 -1.30 8.12 -6.74
N ALA A 146 -2.50 7.60 -6.99
CA ALA A 146 -2.70 6.17 -7.18
C ALA A 146 -2.03 5.67 -8.48
N VAL A 147 -2.17 6.40 -9.58
CA VAL A 147 -1.49 6.11 -10.85
C VAL A 147 0.03 6.21 -10.70
N LEU A 148 0.51 7.22 -9.99
CA LEU A 148 1.94 7.39 -9.72
C LEU A 148 2.50 6.25 -8.88
N ARG A 149 1.75 5.73 -7.89
CA ARG A 149 2.15 4.53 -7.13
C ARG A 149 2.26 3.32 -8.03
N LEU A 150 1.28 3.09 -8.90
CA LEU A 150 1.34 1.98 -9.86
C LEU A 150 2.54 2.08 -10.79
N PHE A 151 2.77 3.25 -11.35
CA PHE A 151 3.93 3.50 -12.20
C PHE A 151 5.23 3.22 -11.45
N PHE A 152 5.35 3.72 -10.23
CA PHE A 152 6.54 3.50 -9.41
C PHE A 152 6.71 2.03 -9.00
N LEU A 153 5.62 1.31 -8.71
CA LEU A 153 5.65 -0.13 -8.45
C LEU A 153 6.19 -0.90 -9.67
N MET A 154 5.74 -0.55 -10.87
CA MET A 154 6.24 -1.14 -12.12
C MET A 154 7.71 -0.80 -12.36
N LEU A 155 8.15 0.41 -12.03
CA LEU A 155 9.55 0.81 -12.12
C LEU A 155 10.43 0.01 -11.15
N CYS A 156 10.00 -0.18 -9.90
CA CYS A 156 10.67 -1.04 -8.93
C CYS A 156 10.75 -2.49 -9.41
N MET A 157 9.69 -2.99 -10.05
CA MET A 157 9.67 -4.32 -10.64
C MET A 157 10.71 -4.44 -11.77
N ALA A 158 10.74 -3.50 -12.69
CA ALA A 158 11.73 -3.48 -13.78
C ALA A 158 13.16 -3.39 -13.22
N ALA A 159 13.41 -2.54 -12.24
CA ALA A 159 14.69 -2.42 -11.58
C ALA A 159 15.12 -3.73 -10.88
N SER A 160 14.22 -4.40 -10.19
CA SER A 160 14.51 -5.67 -9.51
C SER A 160 14.85 -6.80 -10.47
N LEU A 161 14.33 -6.75 -11.70
CA LEU A 161 14.65 -7.71 -12.75
C LEU A 161 15.98 -7.41 -13.44
N ALA A 162 16.31 -6.11 -13.60
CA ALA A 162 17.50 -5.67 -14.34
C ALA A 162 18.77 -5.65 -13.49
N LEU A 163 18.66 -5.43 -12.19
CA LEU A 163 19.83 -5.28 -11.31
C LEU A 163 20.36 -6.64 -10.81
N PRO A 164 21.69 -6.81 -10.73
CA PRO A 164 22.30 -7.92 -10.02
C PRO A 164 22.17 -7.68 -8.51
N LEU A 165 21.18 -8.34 -7.88
CA LEU A 165 20.91 -8.17 -6.46
C LEU A 165 21.68 -9.19 -5.62
N PRO A 166 22.26 -8.78 -4.46
CA PRO A 166 22.85 -9.72 -3.52
C PRO A 166 21.77 -10.58 -2.86
N GLN A 167 22.01 -11.87 -2.79
CA GLN A 167 21.06 -12.81 -2.18
C GLN A 167 21.02 -12.72 -0.65
N LEU A 168 22.14 -12.29 -0.03
CA LEU A 168 22.31 -12.23 1.44
C LEU A 168 21.81 -13.53 2.11
N GLY A 169 20.98 -13.43 3.14
CA GLY A 169 20.40 -14.57 3.82
C GLY A 169 19.46 -15.43 2.97
N LEU A 170 18.97 -14.90 1.85
CA LEU A 170 18.05 -15.61 0.95
C LEU A 170 18.72 -16.60 -0.02
N ALA A 171 20.06 -16.71 0.01
CA ALA A 171 20.80 -17.59 -0.90
C ALA A 171 20.36 -19.08 -0.83
N HIS A 172 19.86 -19.53 0.31
CA HIS A 172 19.39 -20.91 0.51
C HIS A 172 17.89 -21.10 0.31
N TYR A 173 17.15 -20.01 0.11
CA TYR A 173 15.71 -20.06 -0.14
C TYR A 173 15.44 -20.09 -1.64
N HIS A 174 15.35 -21.28 -2.19
CA HIS A 174 14.83 -21.46 -3.54
C HIS A 174 13.30 -21.56 -3.49
N ALA A 175 12.63 -20.78 -4.29
CA ALA A 175 11.18 -20.89 -4.41
C ALA A 175 10.80 -22.30 -4.90
N THR A 176 10.16 -23.06 -4.04
CA THR A 176 9.80 -24.46 -4.30
C THR A 176 8.57 -24.63 -5.20
N SER A 177 7.93 -23.54 -5.64
CA SER A 177 6.62 -23.65 -6.29
C SER A 177 6.21 -22.45 -7.13
N GLY A 178 7.05 -21.98 -8.03
CA GLY A 178 6.63 -20.90 -8.93
C GLY A 178 7.48 -20.86 -10.19
N SER A 179 6.86 -20.79 -11.35
CA SER A 179 7.55 -20.50 -12.59
C SER A 179 7.47 -19.01 -12.87
N GLY A 180 8.55 -18.29 -12.61
CA GLY A 180 8.64 -16.88 -12.98
C GLY A 180 9.82 -16.17 -12.35
N ALA A 181 10.45 -15.26 -13.08
CA ALA A 181 11.70 -14.60 -12.71
C ALA A 181 11.69 -13.85 -11.35
N LEU A 182 10.51 -13.48 -10.83
CA LEU A 182 10.35 -12.88 -9.50
C LEU A 182 10.10 -13.93 -8.42
N LEU A 183 9.43 -15.04 -8.75
CA LEU A 183 9.09 -16.12 -7.81
C LEU A 183 10.28 -17.04 -7.57
N ASP A 184 11.09 -17.30 -8.62
CA ASP A 184 12.27 -18.14 -8.53
C ASP A 184 13.43 -17.47 -7.76
N ARG A 185 13.34 -16.15 -7.56
CA ARG A 185 14.37 -15.34 -6.89
C ARG A 185 13.75 -14.44 -5.83
N PRO A 186 13.58 -14.94 -4.60
CA PRO A 186 12.91 -14.20 -3.53
C PRO A 186 13.60 -12.87 -3.19
N GLU A 187 14.91 -12.75 -3.39
CA GLU A 187 15.64 -11.51 -3.21
C GLU A 187 15.13 -10.37 -4.10
N ARG A 188 14.65 -10.69 -5.30
CA ARG A 188 14.07 -9.68 -6.22
C ARG A 188 12.75 -9.16 -5.70
N MET A 189 11.89 -10.04 -5.18
CA MET A 189 10.61 -9.66 -4.61
C MET A 189 10.79 -8.83 -3.34
N VAL A 190 11.70 -9.24 -2.46
CA VAL A 190 12.03 -8.51 -1.24
C VAL A 190 12.57 -7.12 -1.57
N PHE A 191 13.52 -7.02 -2.50
CA PHE A 191 14.08 -5.75 -2.94
C PHE A 191 13.00 -4.82 -3.52
N LEU A 192 12.18 -5.33 -4.45
CA LEU A 192 11.10 -4.59 -5.07
C LEU A 192 10.20 -3.95 -4.02
N LEU A 193 9.66 -4.78 -3.13
CA LEU A 193 8.73 -4.34 -2.10
C LEU A 193 9.40 -3.41 -1.08
N MET A 194 10.64 -3.70 -0.68
CA MET A 194 11.38 -2.87 0.27
C MET A 194 11.64 -1.47 -0.29
N VAL A 195 12.15 -1.36 -1.52
CA VAL A 195 12.40 -0.06 -2.17
C VAL A 195 11.10 0.69 -2.38
N TYR A 196 10.07 0.00 -2.83
CA TYR A 196 8.75 0.58 -3.02
C TYR A 196 8.21 1.17 -1.72
N PHE A 197 8.07 0.37 -0.66
CA PHE A 197 7.50 0.85 0.60
C PHE A 197 8.38 1.87 1.31
N ALA A 198 9.71 1.80 1.19
CA ALA A 198 10.61 2.80 1.72
C ALA A 198 10.42 4.18 1.07
N SER A 199 10.13 4.20 -0.22
CA SER A 199 10.07 5.42 -1.02
C SER A 199 8.70 6.09 -1.01
N ILE A 200 7.61 5.32 -0.89
CA ILE A 200 6.25 5.84 -0.99
C ILE A 200 5.94 6.99 -0.02
N PRO A 201 6.25 6.93 1.28
CA PRO A 201 5.94 8.03 2.19
C PRO A 201 6.64 9.33 1.81
N TRP A 202 7.87 9.23 1.29
CA TRP A 202 8.62 10.39 0.81
C TRP A 202 8.02 10.95 -0.49
N MET A 203 7.66 10.08 -1.42
CA MET A 203 7.05 10.48 -2.70
C MET A 203 5.68 11.14 -2.48
N GLU A 204 4.86 10.59 -1.60
CA GLU A 204 3.56 11.15 -1.23
C GLU A 204 3.69 12.54 -0.60
N ARG A 205 4.75 12.78 0.11
CA ARG A 205 4.97 14.07 0.77
C ARG A 205 5.59 15.13 -0.15
N HIS A 206 6.48 14.73 -1.05
CA HIS A 206 7.32 15.68 -1.78
C HIS A 206 7.08 15.70 -3.30
N VAL A 207 6.74 14.57 -3.91
CA VAL A 207 6.62 14.43 -5.36
C VAL A 207 5.17 14.54 -5.81
N PHE A 208 4.29 13.71 -5.25
CA PHE A 208 2.89 13.65 -5.69
C PHE A 208 2.15 14.98 -5.62
N PRO A 209 2.28 15.81 -4.55
CA PRO A 209 1.61 17.10 -4.50
C PRO A 209 2.11 18.09 -5.56
N ARG A 210 3.36 17.96 -6.00
CA ARG A 210 3.90 18.79 -7.10
C ARG A 210 3.31 18.38 -8.43
N VAL A 211 3.24 17.06 -8.68
CA VAL A 211 2.65 16.51 -9.90
C VAL A 211 1.17 16.86 -9.97
N VAL A 212 0.42 16.66 -8.89
CA VAL A 212 -1.01 17.02 -8.84
C VAL A 212 -1.22 18.50 -9.21
N ARG A 213 -0.40 19.40 -8.68
CA ARG A 213 -0.48 20.85 -9.00
C ARG A 213 -0.21 21.18 -10.48
N VAL A 214 0.59 20.38 -11.17
CA VAL A 214 0.84 20.57 -12.61
C VAL A 214 -0.39 20.20 -13.44
N PHE A 215 -1.11 19.15 -13.03
CA PHE A 215 -2.31 18.69 -13.75
C PHE A 215 -3.61 19.35 -13.28
N ASN A 216 -3.57 20.05 -12.16
CA ASN A 216 -4.72 20.75 -11.60
C ASN A 216 -4.27 22.12 -11.02
N PRO A 217 -3.95 23.09 -11.92
CA PRO A 217 -3.41 24.40 -11.54
C PRO A 217 -4.42 25.27 -10.77
#